data_d35db2c077c143ef6a28dce185e88f3e
#
_entry.id   d35db2c077c143ef6a28dce185e88f3e
#
_cell.length_a   1.000
_cell.length_b   1.000
_cell.length_c   1.000
_cell.angle_alpha   90.00
_cell.angle_beta   90.00
_cell.angle_gamma   90.00
#
_symmetry.space_group_name_H-M   'P 1'
#
loop_
_entity.id
_entity.type
_entity.pdbx_description
1 polymer ?
#
loop_
_entity_poly.entity_id
_entity_poly.type
_entity_poly.pdbx_seq_one_letter_code
_entity_poly.pdbx_strand_id
1 'polypeptide(L)'
;MPFTWKHGCLAILCIFIIACCLVDAKRDYYSVLGISRSATSRQIKKAFRDISLKYHPDKNPGNKEAQEKFVEANEAYEILSDEQKRSVYDRHGFEGLKRDDQNKQQEAQWAAQRGEQGSNKLEPLDLKMLVSLEDLYVGANVNMGFGKQVTCSHCHGSGAYSDRDVVTCPHCRGRGVRTQRQAFFEIQMPCDHCEGRGKIVSRACPVCHGSKQISGQTEVSVWLEKGMKDGSVITLEGEGLEQADVETGDLRLHIATEKHPRFERDGDNLIHVSKLSLRQSLLGAKVVIKHLDGHAVLVERQGITAHGDEHIVAGEGMPTSSGGFGDMIVRFEVDYPSKLTTEQQQVIKTAFVPSRQS
;
A
#
# COMPACT_ATOMS: atom_id res chain seq x y z
N MET A 1 21.38 33.97 74.68
CA MET A 1 21.99 32.70 74.29
C MET A 1 21.83 32.57 72.83
N PRO A 2 22.86 32.67 71.97
CA PRO A 2 22.74 32.54 70.49
C PRO A 2 22.98 31.08 70.15
N PHE A 3 21.98 30.54 69.51
CA PHE A 3 21.95 29.13 68.94
C PHE A 3 22.71 29.09 67.60
N THR A 4 23.76 28.31 67.58
CA THR A 4 24.69 28.16 66.45
C THR A 4 24.07 27.33 65.25
N TRP A 5 23.74 28.04 64.14
CA TRP A 5 23.18 27.49 62.94
C TRP A 5 24.27 27.43 61.85
N LYS A 6 25.39 26.79 62.10
CA LYS A 6 26.52 26.68 61.14
C LYS A 6 26.84 25.27 60.62
N HIS A 7 26.21 24.24 61.13
CA HIS A 7 26.54 22.87 60.68
C HIS A 7 25.47 22.18 59.80
N GLY A 8 24.28 22.77 59.61
CA GLY A 8 23.22 22.21 58.78
C GLY A 8 23.40 22.42 57.26
N CYS A 9 24.06 23.52 56.85
CA CYS A 9 24.23 23.82 55.42
C CYS A 9 25.28 22.97 54.68
N LEU A 10 26.33 22.51 55.41
CA LEU A 10 27.38 21.69 54.78
C LEU A 10 26.91 20.26 54.48
N ALA A 11 26.06 19.70 55.35
CA ALA A 11 25.51 18.37 55.15
C ALA A 11 24.52 18.29 53.98
N ILE A 12 23.70 19.33 53.78
CA ILE A 12 22.73 19.43 52.65
C ILE A 12 23.47 19.66 51.34
N LEU A 13 24.54 20.47 51.34
CA LEU A 13 25.36 20.69 50.14
C LEU A 13 26.12 19.43 49.70
N CYS A 14 26.62 18.63 50.66
CA CYS A 14 27.26 17.33 50.36
C CYS A 14 26.27 16.30 49.81
N ILE A 15 25.02 16.26 50.30
CA ILE A 15 23.98 15.34 49.79
C ILE A 15 23.56 15.75 48.39
N PHE A 16 23.50 17.06 48.08
CA PHE A 16 23.21 17.53 46.70
C PHE A 16 24.37 17.25 45.74
N ILE A 17 25.62 17.32 46.18
CA ILE A 17 26.79 16.99 45.34
C ILE A 17 26.89 15.48 45.10
N ILE A 18 26.52 14.64 46.07
CA ILE A 18 26.49 13.18 45.90
C ILE A 18 25.31 12.73 45.03
N ALA A 19 24.15 13.41 45.13
CA ALA A 19 23.00 13.14 44.25
C ALA A 19 23.22 13.61 42.80
N CYS A 20 24.10 14.58 42.54
CA CYS A 20 24.46 15.04 41.21
C CYS A 20 25.52 14.15 40.51
N CYS A 21 26.17 13.22 41.23
CA CYS A 21 27.15 12.28 40.68
C CYS A 21 26.56 10.91 40.28
N LEU A 22 25.26 10.68 40.44
CA LEU A 22 24.55 9.56 39.87
C LEU A 22 23.98 9.91 38.47
N VAL A 23 24.79 10.56 37.63
CA VAL A 23 24.58 10.57 36.20
C VAL A 23 24.83 9.13 35.74
N ASP A 24 23.80 8.46 35.26
CA ASP A 24 23.86 7.20 34.55
C ASP A 24 25.03 7.23 33.57
N ALA A 25 26.17 6.70 33.98
CA ALA A 25 27.30 6.48 33.10
C ALA A 25 26.92 5.33 32.14
N LYS A 26 26.13 5.65 31.10
CA LYS A 26 25.89 4.71 30.02
C LYS A 26 27.27 4.22 29.52
N ARG A 27 27.47 2.89 29.56
CA ARG A 27 28.73 2.26 29.14
C ARG A 27 29.01 2.60 27.68
N ASP A 28 30.27 2.90 27.37
CA ASP A 28 30.73 3.14 26.01
C ASP A 28 30.41 1.92 25.13
N TYR A 29 29.76 2.10 23.98
CA TYR A 29 29.35 1.03 23.07
C TYR A 29 30.50 0.14 22.62
N TYR A 30 31.69 0.70 22.45
CA TYR A 30 32.88 -0.11 22.16
C TYR A 30 33.24 -1.03 23.31
N SER A 31 33.10 -0.57 24.56
CA SER A 31 33.34 -1.37 25.75
C SER A 31 32.28 -2.45 25.94
N VAL A 32 31.03 -2.20 25.57
CA VAL A 32 29.93 -3.18 25.59
C VAL A 32 30.23 -4.35 24.65
N LEU A 33 30.74 -4.06 23.44
CA LEU A 33 31.14 -5.08 22.48
C LEU A 33 32.54 -5.65 22.75
N GLY A 34 33.30 -5.12 23.73
CA GLY A 34 34.67 -5.56 24.06
C GLY A 34 35.69 -5.33 22.94
N ILE A 35 35.54 -4.26 22.17
CA ILE A 35 36.37 -3.91 21.00
C ILE A 35 37.01 -2.53 21.16
N SER A 36 38.08 -2.26 20.41
CA SER A 36 38.71 -0.98 20.34
C SER A 36 37.88 0.02 19.51
N ARG A 37 37.98 1.33 19.80
CA ARG A 37 37.39 2.40 18.98
C ARG A 37 37.89 2.41 17.52
N SER A 38 39.07 1.85 17.26
CA SER A 38 39.64 1.67 15.93
C SER A 38 39.15 0.41 15.21
N ALA A 39 38.17 -0.32 15.77
CA ALA A 39 37.68 -1.57 15.20
C ALA A 39 37.04 -1.36 13.82
N THR A 40 37.30 -2.28 12.91
CA THR A 40 36.69 -2.30 11.58
C THR A 40 35.25 -2.84 11.67
N SER A 41 34.40 -2.52 10.67
CA SER A 41 33.02 -3.00 10.59
C SER A 41 32.93 -4.56 10.66
N ARG A 42 33.96 -5.26 10.14
CA ARG A 42 34.02 -6.73 10.23
C ARG A 42 34.26 -7.19 11.68
N GLN A 43 35.09 -6.49 12.44
CA GLN A 43 35.35 -6.79 13.85
C GLN A 43 34.14 -6.49 14.73
N ILE A 44 33.42 -5.40 14.48
CA ILE A 44 32.16 -5.04 15.15
C ILE A 44 31.13 -6.17 14.95
N LYS A 45 30.94 -6.61 13.70
CA LYS A 45 30.01 -7.70 13.36
C LYS A 45 30.38 -9.04 14.00
N LYS A 46 31.68 -9.34 14.08
CA LYS A 46 32.18 -10.57 14.74
C LYS A 46 31.90 -10.50 16.24
N ALA A 47 32.29 -9.42 16.92
CA ALA A 47 32.07 -9.24 18.35
C ALA A 47 30.60 -9.34 18.75
N PHE A 48 29.73 -8.68 17.99
CA PHE A 48 28.29 -8.77 18.21
C PHE A 48 27.79 -10.21 18.07
N ARG A 49 28.23 -10.96 17.05
CA ARG A 49 27.84 -12.37 16.88
C ARG A 49 28.27 -13.23 18.06
N ASP A 50 29.48 -13.05 18.54
CA ASP A 50 30.02 -13.82 19.67
C ASP A 50 29.22 -13.54 20.96
N ILE A 51 28.89 -12.28 21.22
CA ILE A 51 28.04 -11.87 22.37
C ILE A 51 26.61 -12.38 22.22
N SER A 52 26.02 -12.26 21.05
CA SER A 52 24.67 -12.74 20.78
C SER A 52 24.52 -14.23 20.96
N LEU A 53 25.50 -15.02 20.51
CA LEU A 53 25.50 -16.46 20.71
C LEU A 53 25.66 -16.88 22.18
N LYS A 54 26.40 -16.08 22.97
CA LYS A 54 26.65 -16.34 24.38
C LYS A 54 25.44 -15.96 25.27
N TYR A 55 24.78 -14.84 25.00
CA TYR A 55 23.70 -14.27 25.82
C TYR A 55 22.34 -14.39 25.18
N HIS A 56 22.18 -15.27 24.17
CA HIS A 56 20.89 -15.47 23.50
C HIS A 56 19.80 -15.88 24.50
N PRO A 57 18.58 -15.29 24.41
CA PRO A 57 17.51 -15.62 25.36
C PRO A 57 17.12 -17.10 25.35
N ASP A 58 17.18 -17.77 24.20
CA ASP A 58 16.89 -19.23 24.12
C ASP A 58 17.92 -20.09 24.84
N LYS A 59 19.18 -19.64 24.97
CA LYS A 59 20.25 -20.37 25.69
C LYS A 59 20.32 -19.99 27.16
N ASN A 60 19.73 -18.86 27.56
CA ASN A 60 19.74 -18.36 28.93
C ASN A 60 18.32 -18.00 29.39
N PRO A 61 17.36 -18.94 29.40
CA PRO A 61 15.98 -18.65 29.77
C PRO A 61 15.90 -18.21 31.24
N GLY A 62 15.28 -17.06 31.50
CA GLY A 62 15.07 -16.53 32.84
C GLY A 62 16.27 -15.80 33.47
N ASN A 63 17.39 -15.68 32.78
CA ASN A 63 18.57 -14.94 33.30
C ASN A 63 18.49 -13.47 32.88
N LYS A 64 18.10 -12.60 33.83
CA LYS A 64 17.97 -11.15 33.60
C LYS A 64 19.29 -10.49 33.19
N GLU A 65 20.40 -10.85 33.79
CA GLU A 65 21.73 -10.30 33.46
C GLU A 65 22.15 -10.64 32.00
N ALA A 66 21.83 -11.84 31.54
CA ALA A 66 22.08 -12.22 30.16
C ALA A 66 21.20 -11.44 29.17
N GLN A 67 19.95 -11.19 29.53
CA GLN A 67 19.01 -10.40 28.75
C GLN A 67 19.44 -8.92 28.65
N GLU A 68 19.86 -8.33 29.75
CA GLU A 68 20.38 -6.95 29.78
C GLU A 68 21.63 -6.81 28.88
N LYS A 69 22.60 -7.72 28.99
CA LYS A 69 23.79 -7.72 28.13
C LYS A 69 23.48 -7.94 26.65
N PHE A 70 22.45 -8.70 26.35
CA PHE A 70 22.02 -8.91 24.97
C PHE A 70 21.38 -7.64 24.40
N VAL A 71 20.54 -6.93 25.18
CA VAL A 71 19.92 -5.66 24.77
C VAL A 71 20.99 -4.58 24.58
N GLU A 72 21.92 -4.44 25.56
CA GLU A 72 23.05 -3.47 25.45
C GLU A 72 23.91 -3.76 24.20
N ALA A 73 24.17 -5.04 23.88
CA ALA A 73 24.94 -5.42 22.70
C ALA A 73 24.21 -5.12 21.39
N ASN A 74 22.89 -5.30 21.35
CA ASN A 74 22.06 -4.95 20.19
C ASN A 74 22.07 -3.43 19.94
N GLU A 75 21.89 -2.61 20.98
CA GLU A 75 21.97 -1.15 20.88
C GLU A 75 23.36 -0.71 20.35
N ALA A 76 24.43 -1.28 20.93
CA ALA A 76 25.79 -1.00 20.51
C ALA A 76 26.05 -1.37 19.06
N TYR A 77 25.55 -2.53 18.61
CA TYR A 77 25.69 -2.97 17.22
C TYR A 77 24.91 -2.10 16.25
N GLU A 78 23.67 -1.72 16.57
CA GLU A 78 22.85 -0.83 15.73
C GLU A 78 23.55 0.49 15.44
N ILE A 79 24.19 1.09 16.45
CA ILE A 79 24.88 2.36 16.29
C ILE A 79 26.25 2.22 15.60
N LEU A 80 27.04 1.19 15.96
CA LEU A 80 28.40 1.05 15.43
C LEU A 80 28.47 0.38 14.06
N SER A 81 27.40 -0.31 13.61
CA SER A 81 27.35 -0.94 12.29
C SER A 81 27.03 0.06 11.17
N ASP A 82 26.33 1.14 11.48
CA ASP A 82 26.02 2.23 10.56
C ASP A 82 27.12 3.29 10.60
N GLU A 83 27.74 3.56 9.46
CA GLU A 83 28.86 4.50 9.34
C GLU A 83 28.48 5.94 9.74
N GLN A 84 27.26 6.35 9.42
CA GLN A 84 26.75 7.68 9.77
C GLN A 84 26.49 7.79 11.28
N LYS A 85 25.74 6.87 11.87
CA LYS A 85 25.45 6.83 13.32
C LYS A 85 26.76 6.71 14.11
N ARG A 86 27.70 5.86 13.66
CA ARG A 86 29.01 5.70 14.26
C ARG A 86 29.79 7.01 14.25
N SER A 87 29.80 7.74 13.12
CA SER A 87 30.52 9.01 13.03
C SER A 87 29.95 10.10 13.95
N VAL A 88 28.63 10.10 14.17
CA VAL A 88 27.96 11.01 15.12
C VAL A 88 28.33 10.61 16.56
N TYR A 89 28.31 9.31 16.86
CA TYR A 89 28.68 8.80 18.17
C TYR A 89 30.14 9.08 18.53
N ASP A 90 31.06 8.87 17.57
CA ASP A 90 32.48 9.11 17.78
C ASP A 90 32.83 10.59 18.02
N ARG A 91 32.04 11.52 17.46
CA ARG A 91 32.25 12.98 17.64
C ARG A 91 31.52 13.56 18.84
N HIS A 92 30.30 13.13 19.09
CA HIS A 92 29.38 13.80 20.01
C HIS A 92 28.83 12.86 21.10
N GLY A 93 29.23 11.60 21.10
CA GLY A 93 28.79 10.62 22.07
C GLY A 93 27.27 10.35 22.05
N PHE A 94 26.75 9.90 23.17
CA PHE A 94 25.31 9.62 23.37
C PHE A 94 24.39 10.82 23.13
N GLU A 95 24.84 11.99 23.55
CA GLU A 95 24.08 13.23 23.39
C GLU A 95 23.93 13.62 21.92
N GLY A 96 24.95 13.35 21.11
CA GLY A 96 24.91 13.58 19.67
C GLY A 96 23.88 12.70 18.97
N LEU A 97 23.79 11.43 19.33
CA LEU A 97 22.78 10.51 18.80
C LEU A 97 21.35 10.95 19.14
N LYS A 98 21.10 11.34 20.41
CA LYS A 98 19.79 11.83 20.81
C LYS A 98 19.37 13.10 20.03
N ARG A 99 20.32 14.00 19.78
CA ARG A 99 20.05 15.23 18.98
C ARG A 99 19.81 14.87 17.51
N ASP A 100 20.56 13.93 16.96
CA ASP A 100 20.38 13.49 15.56
C ASP A 100 19.02 12.82 15.38
N ASP A 101 18.60 11.98 16.32
CA ASP A 101 17.27 11.35 16.31
C ASP A 101 16.15 12.37 16.49
N GLN A 102 16.31 13.35 17.37
CA GLN A 102 15.36 14.45 17.56
C GLN A 102 15.27 15.33 16.31
N ASN A 103 16.40 15.64 15.69
CA ASN A 103 16.42 16.41 14.44
C ASN A 103 15.75 15.63 13.29
N LYS A 104 16.04 14.33 13.15
CA LYS A 104 15.37 13.47 12.16
C LYS A 104 13.87 13.35 12.41
N GLN A 105 13.44 13.25 13.68
CA GLN A 105 12.02 13.26 14.03
C GLN A 105 11.37 14.61 13.73
N GLN A 106 12.05 15.73 14.04
CA GLN A 106 11.57 17.06 13.67
C GLN A 106 11.54 17.26 12.16
N GLU A 107 12.59 16.84 11.44
CA GLU A 107 12.62 16.90 9.97
C GLU A 107 11.52 16.02 9.37
N ALA A 108 11.27 14.84 9.91
CA ALA A 108 10.16 13.97 9.48
C ALA A 108 8.78 14.59 9.77
N GLN A 109 8.61 15.23 10.94
CA GLN A 109 7.39 16.00 11.26
C GLN A 109 7.22 17.22 10.36
N TRP A 110 8.32 17.94 10.08
CA TRP A 110 8.31 19.06 9.14
C TRP A 110 8.11 18.62 7.70
N ALA A 111 8.67 17.45 7.30
CA ALA A 111 8.43 16.85 6.01
C ALA A 111 6.98 16.35 5.88
N ALA A 112 6.39 15.77 6.93
CA ALA A 112 4.98 15.41 6.96
C ALA A 112 4.05 16.63 6.87
N GLN A 113 4.38 17.71 7.60
CA GLN A 113 3.65 18.98 7.51
C GLN A 113 3.87 19.70 6.16
N ARG A 114 5.05 19.55 5.53
CA ARG A 114 5.31 20.05 4.18
C ARG A 114 4.72 19.14 3.12
N GLY A 115 4.61 17.84 3.37
CA GLY A 115 4.00 16.86 2.47
C GLY A 115 2.52 17.14 2.20
N GLU A 116 1.83 17.81 3.12
CA GLU A 116 0.49 18.36 2.87
C GLU A 116 0.48 19.68 2.08
N GLN A 117 1.63 20.36 1.93
CA GLN A 117 1.70 21.67 1.25
C GLN A 117 2.73 21.76 0.11
N GLY A 118 3.39 20.69 -0.31
CA GLY A 118 4.53 20.84 -1.22
C GLY A 118 5.05 19.66 -1.99
N SER A 119 4.28 18.62 -2.27
CA SER A 119 4.63 17.79 -3.44
C SER A 119 4.17 18.56 -4.68
N ASN A 120 5.13 19.00 -5.50
CA ASN A 120 4.86 19.57 -6.82
C ASN A 120 4.36 18.48 -7.79
N LYS A 121 3.69 17.46 -7.25
CA LYS A 121 3.10 16.31 -7.92
C LYS A 121 1.58 16.44 -7.93
N LEU A 122 0.97 16.19 -9.08
CA LEU A 122 -0.47 16.20 -9.21
C LEU A 122 -1.13 15.11 -8.37
N GLU A 123 -2.38 15.37 -7.97
CA GLU A 123 -3.19 14.36 -7.28
C GLU A 123 -3.33 13.09 -8.13
N PRO A 124 -3.38 11.92 -7.49
CA PRO A 124 -3.55 10.65 -8.21
C PRO A 124 -4.88 10.63 -8.98
N LEU A 125 -4.87 10.01 -10.14
CA LEU A 125 -6.07 9.73 -10.92
C LEU A 125 -6.61 8.35 -10.52
N ASP A 126 -7.79 8.31 -9.94
CA ASP A 126 -8.47 7.06 -9.55
C ASP A 126 -9.39 6.59 -10.67
N LEU A 127 -9.15 5.40 -11.21
CA LEU A 127 -9.98 4.77 -12.22
C LEU A 127 -10.42 3.37 -11.78
N LYS A 128 -11.62 2.98 -12.18
CA LYS A 128 -12.14 1.63 -11.97
C LYS A 128 -11.82 0.77 -13.20
N MET A 129 -11.14 -0.35 -13.00
CA MET A 129 -10.84 -1.33 -14.03
C MET A 129 -11.74 -2.55 -13.85
N LEU A 130 -12.57 -2.82 -14.87
CA LEU A 130 -13.39 -4.03 -14.92
C LEU A 130 -12.57 -5.16 -15.53
N VAL A 131 -12.51 -6.30 -14.83
CA VAL A 131 -11.72 -7.48 -15.25
C VAL A 131 -12.58 -8.74 -15.20
N SER A 132 -12.32 -9.67 -16.11
CA SER A 132 -13.02 -10.95 -16.13
C SER A 132 -12.55 -11.88 -15.01
N LEU A 133 -13.41 -12.81 -14.57
CA LEU A 133 -13.01 -13.84 -13.60
C LEU A 133 -11.93 -14.76 -14.17
N GLU A 134 -11.95 -15.01 -15.47
CA GLU A 134 -10.97 -15.79 -16.19
C GLU A 134 -9.57 -15.18 -16.10
N ASP A 135 -9.46 -13.86 -16.32
CA ASP A 135 -8.18 -13.14 -16.22
C ASP A 135 -7.63 -13.17 -14.80
N LEU A 136 -8.49 -13.04 -13.79
CA LEU A 136 -8.09 -13.13 -12.38
C LEU A 136 -7.72 -14.56 -11.97
N TYR A 137 -8.27 -15.57 -12.64
CA TYR A 137 -7.96 -16.98 -12.37
C TYR A 137 -6.61 -17.38 -12.94
N VAL A 138 -6.36 -17.04 -14.20
CA VAL A 138 -5.14 -17.44 -14.92
C VAL A 138 -3.97 -16.50 -14.62
N GLY A 139 -4.28 -15.23 -14.32
CA GLY A 139 -3.34 -14.11 -14.32
C GLY A 139 -3.09 -13.66 -15.77
N ALA A 140 -3.26 -12.39 -16.04
CA ALA A 140 -3.21 -11.86 -17.39
C ALA A 140 -2.56 -10.47 -17.42
N ASN A 141 -2.00 -10.14 -18.58
CA ASN A 141 -1.62 -8.76 -18.88
C ASN A 141 -2.78 -8.12 -19.65
N VAL A 142 -3.43 -7.12 -19.05
CA VAL A 142 -4.60 -6.46 -19.62
C VAL A 142 -4.23 -5.03 -20.01
N ASN A 143 -4.58 -4.65 -21.25
CA ASN A 143 -4.39 -3.27 -21.71
C ASN A 143 -5.66 -2.47 -21.45
N MET A 144 -5.51 -1.32 -20.83
CA MET A 144 -6.60 -0.38 -20.56
C MET A 144 -6.33 0.94 -21.25
N GLY A 145 -7.28 1.36 -22.10
CA GLY A 145 -7.29 2.70 -22.70
C GLY A 145 -8.18 3.65 -21.92
N PHE A 146 -7.68 4.84 -21.62
CA PHE A 146 -8.46 5.90 -20.97
C PHE A 146 -8.09 7.28 -21.48
N GLY A 147 -9.04 8.22 -21.35
CA GLY A 147 -8.82 9.60 -21.73
C GLY A 147 -8.27 10.42 -20.56
N LYS A 148 -7.18 11.15 -20.78
CA LYS A 148 -6.62 12.10 -19.81
C LYS A 148 -6.24 13.41 -20.48
N GLN A 149 -6.07 14.47 -19.67
CA GLN A 149 -5.43 15.68 -20.13
C GLN A 149 -3.93 15.42 -20.25
N VAL A 150 -3.38 15.62 -21.44
CA VAL A 150 -1.96 15.47 -21.73
C VAL A 150 -1.36 16.79 -22.15
N THR A 151 -0.09 16.96 -21.97
CA THR A 151 0.65 18.15 -22.41
C THR A 151 0.52 18.32 -23.92
N CYS A 152 0.17 19.52 -24.38
CA CYS A 152 -0.01 19.80 -25.80
C CYS A 152 1.28 19.52 -26.58
N SER A 153 1.19 18.61 -27.55
CA SER A 153 2.31 18.20 -28.38
C SER A 153 2.89 19.31 -29.30
N HIS A 154 2.08 20.33 -29.61
CA HIS A 154 2.53 21.44 -30.45
C HIS A 154 3.36 22.47 -29.69
N CYS A 155 2.92 22.86 -28.48
CA CYS A 155 3.60 23.88 -27.70
C CYS A 155 4.39 23.34 -26.52
N HIS A 156 4.38 22.04 -26.29
CA HIS A 156 5.10 21.36 -25.20
C HIS A 156 4.87 22.03 -23.82
N GLY A 157 3.63 22.47 -23.57
CA GLY A 157 3.22 23.11 -22.31
C GLY A 157 3.51 24.60 -22.21
N SER A 158 4.10 25.26 -23.21
CA SER A 158 4.32 26.71 -23.19
C SER A 158 3.04 27.51 -23.37
N GLY A 159 2.04 26.97 -24.08
CA GLY A 159 0.80 27.66 -24.46
C GLY A 159 0.98 28.65 -25.59
N ALA A 160 2.19 28.81 -26.11
CA ALA A 160 2.53 29.76 -27.18
C ALA A 160 2.55 29.09 -28.56
N TYR A 161 2.39 29.88 -29.61
CA TYR A 161 2.51 29.41 -30.99
C TYR A 161 3.93 28.93 -31.31
N SER A 162 4.92 29.67 -30.81
CA SER A 162 6.35 29.34 -30.91
C SER A 162 7.11 29.83 -29.67
N ASP A 163 8.33 29.38 -29.46
CA ASP A 163 9.18 29.81 -28.34
C ASP A 163 9.46 31.33 -28.36
N ARG A 164 9.42 31.95 -29.54
CA ARG A 164 9.59 33.40 -29.71
C ARG A 164 8.40 34.21 -29.21
N ASP A 165 7.23 33.58 -29.12
CA ASP A 165 6.02 34.20 -28.64
C ASP A 165 5.91 34.16 -27.10
N VAL A 166 6.89 33.54 -26.42
CA VAL A 166 7.03 33.61 -24.96
C VAL A 166 7.94 34.79 -24.64
N VAL A 167 7.34 35.91 -24.24
CA VAL A 167 8.08 37.17 -24.01
C VAL A 167 8.17 37.46 -22.50
N THR A 168 9.21 38.19 -22.12
CA THR A 168 9.40 38.64 -20.75
C THR A 168 8.26 39.59 -20.34
N CYS A 169 7.63 39.36 -19.18
CA CYS A 169 6.55 40.22 -18.68
C CYS A 169 7.05 41.67 -18.49
N PRO A 170 6.47 42.68 -19.17
CA PRO A 170 6.92 44.07 -19.08
C PRO A 170 6.66 44.67 -17.69
N HIS A 171 5.63 44.20 -16.97
CA HIS A 171 5.21 44.75 -15.68
C HIS A 171 6.20 44.41 -14.55
N CYS A 172 6.71 43.18 -14.51
CA CYS A 172 7.68 42.74 -13.49
C CYS A 172 9.11 42.57 -14.06
N ARG A 173 9.29 42.80 -15.35
CA ARG A 173 10.59 42.63 -16.05
C ARG A 173 11.23 41.26 -15.84
N GLY A 174 10.39 40.22 -15.87
CA GLY A 174 10.80 38.84 -15.70
C GLY A 174 10.90 38.34 -14.25
N ARG A 175 10.75 39.20 -13.26
CA ARG A 175 10.91 38.82 -11.85
C ARG A 175 9.76 37.96 -11.30
N GLY A 176 8.60 37.97 -11.92
CA GLY A 176 7.41 37.27 -11.44
C GLY A 176 6.73 37.93 -10.23
N VAL A 177 7.42 38.81 -9.53
CA VAL A 177 6.93 39.49 -8.35
C VAL A 177 6.97 41.01 -8.50
N ARG A 178 6.06 41.69 -7.83
CA ARG A 178 6.02 43.16 -7.69
C ARG A 178 6.25 43.51 -6.22
N THR A 179 7.16 44.42 -5.95
CA THR A 179 7.43 44.91 -4.63
C THR A 179 6.56 46.15 -4.38
N GLN A 180 5.70 46.10 -3.36
CA GLN A 180 4.94 47.23 -2.89
C GLN A 180 5.51 47.70 -1.54
N ARG A 181 5.91 48.97 -1.50
CA ARG A 181 6.40 49.60 -0.24
C ARG A 181 5.19 50.17 0.49
N GLN A 182 4.99 49.70 1.72
CA GLN A 182 4.05 50.31 2.68
C GLN A 182 4.82 50.74 3.92
N ALA A 183 4.92 52.02 4.09
CA ALA A 183 5.59 52.66 5.24
C ALA A 183 6.97 52.07 5.57
N PHE A 184 7.05 51.07 6.47
CA PHE A 184 8.28 50.45 6.93
C PHE A 184 8.50 49.01 6.40
N PHE A 185 7.61 48.48 5.53
CA PHE A 185 7.68 47.11 5.03
C PHE A 185 7.67 47.09 3.51
N GLU A 186 8.51 46.23 2.96
CA GLU A 186 8.44 45.85 1.54
C GLU A 186 7.71 44.50 1.43
N ILE A 187 6.53 44.51 0.82
CA ILE A 187 5.74 43.30 0.56
C ILE A 187 5.97 42.89 -0.87
N GLN A 188 6.44 41.65 -1.09
CA GLN A 188 6.52 41.05 -2.41
C GLN A 188 5.21 40.33 -2.70
N MET A 189 4.54 40.70 -3.80
CA MET A 189 3.31 40.08 -4.28
C MET A 189 3.56 39.47 -5.65
N PRO A 190 2.92 38.35 -5.99
CA PRO A 190 2.94 37.83 -7.36
C PRO A 190 2.50 38.91 -8.35
N CYS A 191 3.14 38.96 -9.51
CA CYS A 191 2.76 39.93 -10.54
C CYS A 191 1.44 39.53 -11.19
N ASP A 192 0.39 40.34 -11.05
CA ASP A 192 -0.96 40.06 -11.55
C ASP A 192 -1.01 39.84 -13.08
N HIS A 193 -0.10 40.49 -13.85
CA HIS A 193 -0.09 40.41 -15.30
C HIS A 193 0.48 39.09 -15.84
N CYS A 194 1.36 38.45 -15.12
CA CYS A 194 1.96 37.16 -15.49
C CYS A 194 1.72 36.06 -14.45
N GLU A 195 0.87 36.33 -13.45
CA GLU A 195 0.53 35.38 -12.39
C GLU A 195 1.77 34.74 -11.73
N GLY A 196 2.79 35.53 -11.48
CA GLY A 196 4.03 35.06 -10.87
C GLY A 196 5.04 34.44 -11.84
N ARG A 197 4.70 34.14 -13.09
CA ARG A 197 5.55 33.39 -14.03
C ARG A 197 6.73 34.21 -14.62
N GLY A 198 6.66 35.52 -14.57
CA GLY A 198 7.68 36.40 -15.14
C GLY A 198 7.66 36.50 -16.68
N LYS A 199 6.92 35.62 -17.35
CA LYS A 199 6.77 35.55 -18.82
C LYS A 199 5.29 35.60 -19.20
N ILE A 200 4.98 36.09 -20.40
CA ILE A 200 3.65 36.13 -20.98
C ILE A 200 3.67 35.58 -22.40
N VAL A 201 2.54 35.05 -22.85
CA VAL A 201 2.36 34.56 -24.22
C VAL A 201 1.78 35.67 -25.08
N SER A 202 2.50 36.09 -26.13
CA SER A 202 2.04 37.12 -27.08
C SER A 202 1.08 36.56 -28.13
N ARG A 203 1.28 35.28 -28.52
CA ARG A 203 0.42 34.57 -29.50
C ARG A 203 0.12 33.16 -28.98
N ALA A 204 -1.16 32.86 -28.76
CA ALA A 204 -1.60 31.58 -28.25
C ALA A 204 -1.36 30.44 -29.25
N CYS A 205 -1.09 29.24 -28.71
CA CYS A 205 -0.96 28.01 -29.48
C CYS A 205 -2.26 27.69 -30.24
N PRO A 206 -2.21 27.37 -31.53
CA PRO A 206 -3.41 27.10 -32.34
C PRO A 206 -4.10 25.76 -31.98
N VAL A 207 -3.39 24.85 -31.31
CA VAL A 207 -3.91 23.52 -30.94
C VAL A 207 -4.60 23.55 -29.59
N CYS A 208 -3.94 24.09 -28.58
CA CYS A 208 -4.51 24.13 -27.21
C CYS A 208 -5.10 25.50 -26.85
N HIS A 209 -5.03 26.50 -27.75
CA HIS A 209 -5.54 27.86 -27.52
C HIS A 209 -5.07 28.52 -26.22
N GLY A 210 -3.83 28.19 -25.81
CA GLY A 210 -3.23 28.72 -24.59
C GLY A 210 -3.48 27.89 -23.32
N SER A 211 -4.32 26.84 -23.37
CA SER A 211 -4.61 25.97 -22.22
C SER A 211 -3.41 25.08 -21.81
N LYS A 212 -2.40 24.96 -22.68
CA LYS A 212 -1.20 24.14 -22.52
C LYS A 212 -1.43 22.63 -22.57
N GLN A 213 -2.69 22.18 -22.44
CA GLN A 213 -3.13 20.79 -22.42
C GLN A 213 -4.15 20.51 -23.50
N ILE A 214 -4.24 19.24 -23.89
CA ILE A 214 -5.26 18.73 -24.82
C ILE A 214 -5.78 17.40 -24.27
N SER A 215 -7.00 17.03 -24.65
CA SER A 215 -7.53 15.70 -24.35
C SER A 215 -6.81 14.67 -25.22
N GLY A 216 -6.17 13.72 -24.59
CA GLY A 216 -5.48 12.60 -25.23
C GLY A 216 -6.06 11.26 -24.74
N GLN A 217 -5.79 10.20 -25.52
CA GLN A 217 -6.01 8.82 -25.10
C GLN A 217 -4.65 8.21 -24.76
N THR A 218 -4.58 7.50 -23.65
CA THR A 218 -3.39 6.79 -23.18
C THR A 218 -3.77 5.34 -22.96
N GLU A 219 -2.89 4.42 -23.33
CA GLU A 219 -3.03 3.00 -23.05
C GLU A 219 -1.97 2.59 -22.04
N VAL A 220 -2.39 1.85 -21.01
CA VAL A 220 -1.50 1.28 -20.02
C VAL A 220 -1.68 -0.23 -19.99
N SER A 221 -0.56 -0.96 -19.86
CA SER A 221 -0.55 -2.41 -19.70
C SER A 221 -0.41 -2.74 -18.23
N VAL A 222 -1.35 -3.53 -17.71
CA VAL A 222 -1.45 -3.86 -16.29
C VAL A 222 -1.35 -5.36 -16.12
N TRP A 223 -0.44 -5.81 -15.29
CA TRP A 223 -0.34 -7.21 -14.90
C TRP A 223 -1.29 -7.52 -13.75
N LEU A 224 -2.23 -8.42 -13.98
CA LEU A 224 -3.15 -8.94 -12.96
C LEU A 224 -2.56 -10.20 -12.33
N GLU A 225 -2.40 -10.18 -11.03
CA GLU A 225 -1.96 -11.37 -10.28
C GLU A 225 -3.12 -12.36 -10.11
N LYS A 226 -2.76 -13.65 -10.09
CA LYS A 226 -3.73 -14.73 -9.87
C LYS A 226 -4.44 -14.55 -8.53
N GLY A 227 -5.76 -14.67 -8.52
CA GLY A 227 -6.57 -14.57 -7.31
C GLY A 227 -6.74 -13.17 -6.74
N MET A 228 -6.26 -12.12 -7.42
CA MET A 228 -6.42 -10.73 -6.97
C MET A 228 -7.88 -10.46 -6.60
N LYS A 229 -8.09 -9.77 -5.48
CA LYS A 229 -9.43 -9.55 -4.90
C LYS A 229 -10.09 -8.29 -5.44
N ASP A 230 -11.41 -8.27 -5.44
CA ASP A 230 -12.19 -7.07 -5.68
C ASP A 230 -11.78 -5.95 -4.71
N GLY A 231 -11.70 -4.71 -5.22
CA GLY A 231 -11.24 -3.57 -4.46
C GLY A 231 -9.72 -3.45 -4.30
N SER A 232 -8.93 -4.39 -4.84
CA SER A 232 -7.48 -4.25 -4.91
C SER A 232 -7.11 -3.02 -5.73
N VAL A 233 -6.05 -2.30 -5.31
CA VAL A 233 -5.60 -1.09 -5.98
C VAL A 233 -4.21 -1.33 -6.56
N ILE A 234 -4.05 -1.10 -7.86
CA ILE A 234 -2.77 -1.11 -8.55
C ILE A 234 -2.38 0.34 -8.79
N THR A 235 -1.20 0.75 -8.31
CA THR A 235 -0.68 2.11 -8.51
C THR A 235 0.39 2.09 -9.60
N LEU A 236 0.20 2.90 -10.63
CA LEU A 236 1.16 3.14 -11.71
C LEU A 236 1.72 4.54 -11.53
N GLU A 237 2.99 4.62 -11.17
CA GLU A 237 3.66 5.89 -10.90
C GLU A 237 3.85 6.70 -12.19
N GLY A 238 3.46 7.99 -12.14
CA GLY A 238 3.65 8.92 -13.26
C GLY A 238 2.73 8.69 -14.47
N GLU A 239 1.71 7.82 -14.38
CA GLU A 239 0.76 7.56 -15.47
C GLU A 239 -0.57 8.32 -15.32
N GLY A 240 -0.70 9.13 -14.27
CA GLY A 240 -1.91 9.93 -14.00
C GLY A 240 -2.02 11.20 -14.84
N LEU A 241 -2.58 12.24 -14.23
CA LEU A 241 -2.78 13.54 -14.87
C LEU A 241 -1.46 14.24 -15.12
N GLU A 242 -1.34 14.91 -16.27
CA GLU A 242 -0.18 15.70 -16.65
C GLU A 242 -0.54 17.20 -16.60
N GLN A 243 0.36 18.01 -16.08
CA GLN A 243 0.24 19.47 -16.13
C GLN A 243 1.62 20.07 -16.35
N ALA A 244 1.69 21.14 -17.16
CA ALA A 244 2.93 21.87 -17.38
C ALA A 244 3.46 22.45 -16.06
N ASP A 245 4.76 22.35 -15.85
CA ASP A 245 5.46 22.84 -14.66
C ASP A 245 5.16 22.10 -13.34
N VAL A 246 4.47 20.95 -13.38
CA VAL A 246 4.11 20.11 -12.23
C VAL A 246 4.46 18.65 -12.55
N GLU A 247 4.91 17.91 -11.56
CA GLU A 247 5.21 16.49 -11.72
C GLU A 247 3.91 15.69 -11.96
N THR A 248 3.98 14.77 -12.93
CA THR A 248 2.83 13.91 -13.30
C THR A 248 2.34 13.11 -12.09
N GLY A 249 1.03 13.10 -11.88
CA GLY A 249 0.39 12.32 -10.83
C GLY A 249 0.46 10.81 -11.07
N ASP A 250 0.08 10.04 -10.09
CA ASP A 250 -0.02 8.58 -10.21
C ASP A 250 -1.40 8.18 -10.74
N LEU A 251 -1.45 7.02 -11.39
CA LEU A 251 -2.70 6.38 -11.76
C LEU A 251 -2.99 5.24 -10.77
N ARG A 252 -4.15 5.28 -10.12
CA ARG A 252 -4.63 4.23 -9.23
C ARG A 252 -5.78 3.48 -9.90
N LEU A 253 -5.59 2.21 -10.13
CA LEU A 253 -6.58 1.34 -10.75
C LEU A 253 -7.26 0.50 -9.67
N HIS A 254 -8.53 0.75 -9.44
CA HIS A 254 -9.37 -0.05 -8.56
C HIS A 254 -9.95 -1.22 -9.33
N ILE A 255 -9.48 -2.41 -9.02
CA ILE A 255 -9.92 -3.64 -9.67
C ILE A 255 -11.34 -3.97 -9.24
N ALA A 256 -12.19 -4.25 -10.19
CA ALA A 256 -13.54 -4.72 -9.97
C ALA A 256 -13.86 -5.87 -10.94
N THR A 257 -14.41 -6.95 -10.40
CA THR A 257 -14.75 -8.12 -11.20
C THR A 257 -16.01 -7.89 -12.00
N GLU A 258 -15.99 -8.23 -13.29
CA GLU A 258 -17.19 -8.25 -14.10
C GLU A 258 -18.14 -9.38 -13.68
N LYS A 259 -19.44 -9.16 -13.86
CA LYS A 259 -20.43 -10.19 -13.57
C LYS A 259 -20.27 -11.34 -14.56
N HIS A 260 -19.89 -12.51 -14.06
CA HIS A 260 -19.71 -13.70 -14.87
C HIS A 260 -21.04 -14.47 -15.04
N PRO A 261 -21.36 -15.00 -16.25
CA PRO A 261 -22.65 -15.64 -16.53
C PRO A 261 -22.88 -16.97 -15.81
N ARG A 262 -21.83 -17.67 -15.38
CA ARG A 262 -21.89 -19.03 -14.81
C ARG A 262 -21.41 -19.11 -13.38
N PHE A 263 -20.53 -18.19 -12.96
CA PHE A 263 -19.89 -18.23 -11.64
C PHE A 263 -20.10 -16.93 -10.90
N GLU A 264 -20.24 -17.03 -9.59
CA GLU A 264 -20.20 -15.92 -8.66
C GLU A 264 -19.02 -16.15 -7.72
N ARG A 265 -18.24 -15.11 -7.48
CA ARG A 265 -17.08 -15.20 -6.59
C ARG A 265 -17.48 -14.83 -5.18
N ASP A 266 -17.16 -15.69 -4.21
CA ASP A 266 -17.31 -15.42 -2.79
C ASP A 266 -15.95 -15.59 -2.10
N GLY A 267 -15.22 -14.48 -1.93
CA GLY A 267 -13.85 -14.50 -1.44
C GLY A 267 -12.90 -15.29 -2.35
N ASP A 268 -12.43 -16.44 -1.87
CA ASP A 268 -11.57 -17.34 -2.63
C ASP A 268 -12.38 -18.53 -3.21
N ASN A 269 -13.69 -18.61 -2.92
CA ASN A 269 -14.56 -19.65 -3.46
C ASN A 269 -15.30 -19.20 -4.74
N LEU A 270 -15.72 -20.19 -5.52
CA LEU A 270 -16.58 -19.99 -6.70
C LEU A 270 -17.92 -20.63 -6.46
N ILE A 271 -19.01 -19.91 -6.67
CA ILE A 271 -20.37 -20.43 -6.62
C ILE A 271 -20.87 -20.66 -8.04
N HIS A 272 -21.31 -21.87 -8.33
CA HIS A 272 -21.93 -22.25 -9.59
C HIS A 272 -23.34 -22.77 -9.36
N VAL A 273 -24.31 -22.19 -10.07
CA VAL A 273 -25.70 -22.66 -10.02
C VAL A 273 -25.92 -23.67 -11.15
N SER A 274 -26.18 -24.92 -10.77
CA SER A 274 -26.44 -26.02 -11.71
C SER A 274 -27.92 -26.37 -11.70
N LYS A 275 -28.56 -26.31 -12.86
CA LYS A 275 -29.97 -26.72 -13.06
C LYS A 275 -30.09 -28.22 -13.29
N LEU A 276 -30.89 -28.89 -12.48
CA LEU A 276 -31.21 -30.31 -12.59
C LEU A 276 -32.65 -30.47 -12.98
N SER A 277 -32.91 -31.39 -13.89
CA SER A 277 -34.27 -31.88 -14.12
C SER A 277 -34.79 -32.67 -12.91
N LEU A 278 -36.11 -32.72 -12.72
CA LEU A 278 -36.72 -33.50 -11.65
C LEU A 278 -36.26 -34.95 -11.61
N ARG A 279 -36.03 -35.55 -12.80
CA ARG A 279 -35.49 -36.91 -12.91
C ARG A 279 -34.10 -37.04 -12.33
N GLN A 280 -33.21 -36.09 -12.65
CA GLN A 280 -31.83 -36.07 -12.11
C GLN A 280 -31.83 -35.83 -10.61
N SER A 281 -32.71 -34.96 -10.12
CA SER A 281 -32.87 -34.71 -8.71
C SER A 281 -33.27 -35.96 -7.91
N LEU A 282 -34.10 -36.82 -8.47
CA LEU A 282 -34.60 -38.02 -7.76
C LEU A 282 -33.71 -39.27 -7.92
N LEU A 283 -33.06 -39.42 -9.07
CA LEU A 283 -32.31 -40.64 -9.42
C LEU A 283 -30.80 -40.49 -9.35
N GLY A 284 -30.36 -39.30 -8.99
CA GLY A 284 -28.95 -38.93 -9.01
C GLY A 284 -28.59 -38.13 -10.27
N ALA A 285 -27.61 -37.24 -10.10
CA ALA A 285 -27.18 -36.29 -11.11
C ALA A 285 -25.72 -36.48 -11.45
N LYS A 286 -25.39 -36.33 -12.71
CA LYS A 286 -24.04 -36.25 -13.24
C LYS A 286 -23.96 -34.96 -14.05
N VAL A 287 -23.17 -33.99 -13.58
CA VAL A 287 -23.05 -32.67 -14.17
C VAL A 287 -21.59 -32.40 -14.52
N VAL A 288 -21.35 -31.93 -15.74
CA VAL A 288 -20.03 -31.49 -16.18
C VAL A 288 -20.02 -29.97 -16.23
N ILE A 289 -19.17 -29.35 -15.43
CA ILE A 289 -19.03 -27.90 -15.33
C ILE A 289 -17.72 -27.51 -16.03
N LYS A 290 -17.82 -26.62 -17.02
CA LYS A 290 -16.63 -26.07 -17.66
C LYS A 290 -16.09 -24.93 -16.78
N HIS A 291 -14.89 -25.11 -16.21
CA HIS A 291 -14.24 -24.18 -15.33
C HIS A 291 -13.75 -22.90 -16.04
N LEU A 292 -13.18 -21.93 -15.31
CA LEU A 292 -12.69 -20.64 -15.83
C LEU A 292 -11.52 -20.78 -16.79
N ASP A 293 -10.63 -21.74 -16.57
CA ASP A 293 -9.51 -22.07 -17.47
C ASP A 293 -9.88 -23.02 -18.60
N GLY A 294 -11.14 -23.49 -18.63
CA GLY A 294 -11.68 -24.36 -19.67
C GLY A 294 -11.64 -25.83 -19.35
N HIS A 295 -11.00 -26.29 -18.26
CA HIS A 295 -11.07 -27.69 -17.88
C HIS A 295 -12.48 -28.10 -17.43
N ALA A 296 -12.77 -29.41 -17.44
CA ALA A 296 -14.08 -29.93 -17.08
C ALA A 296 -14.07 -30.55 -15.70
N VAL A 297 -14.92 -30.04 -14.83
CA VAL A 297 -15.14 -30.56 -13.48
C VAL A 297 -16.38 -31.44 -13.49
N LEU A 298 -16.20 -32.72 -13.12
CA LEU A 298 -17.29 -33.67 -13.04
C LEU A 298 -17.85 -33.74 -11.64
N VAL A 299 -19.12 -33.42 -11.48
CA VAL A 299 -19.86 -33.50 -10.22
C VAL A 299 -20.89 -34.62 -10.30
N GLU A 300 -20.71 -35.64 -9.47
CA GLU A 300 -21.63 -36.78 -9.37
C GLU A 300 -22.34 -36.74 -8.00
N ARG A 301 -23.67 -36.84 -8.06
CA ARG A 301 -24.52 -36.94 -6.88
C ARG A 301 -25.29 -38.25 -6.93
N GLN A 302 -25.15 -39.07 -5.92
CA GLN A 302 -25.93 -40.30 -5.77
C GLN A 302 -27.12 -40.05 -4.86
N GLY A 303 -28.28 -40.58 -5.21
CA GLY A 303 -29.52 -40.40 -4.46
C GLY A 303 -30.24 -39.09 -4.77
N ILE A 304 -31.09 -38.68 -3.85
CA ILE A 304 -31.96 -37.50 -3.98
C ILE A 304 -31.17 -36.23 -3.72
N THR A 305 -31.29 -35.23 -4.59
CA THR A 305 -30.74 -33.90 -4.45
C THR A 305 -31.90 -32.91 -4.36
N ALA A 306 -32.04 -32.21 -3.27
CA ALA A 306 -33.09 -31.22 -3.09
C ALA A 306 -32.78 -29.92 -3.82
N HIS A 307 -33.83 -29.11 -4.03
CA HIS A 307 -33.63 -27.74 -4.52
C HIS A 307 -32.90 -26.88 -3.48
N GLY A 308 -31.82 -26.24 -3.87
CA GLY A 308 -30.98 -25.46 -2.99
C GLY A 308 -29.86 -26.24 -2.29
N ASP A 309 -29.77 -27.57 -2.50
CA ASP A 309 -28.65 -28.36 -1.99
C ASP A 309 -27.31 -27.83 -2.56
N GLU A 310 -26.30 -27.89 -1.72
CA GLU A 310 -24.94 -27.49 -2.11
C GLU A 310 -23.99 -28.68 -2.09
N HIS A 311 -23.05 -28.68 -3.03
CA HIS A 311 -21.98 -29.65 -3.11
C HIS A 311 -20.65 -28.92 -3.24
N ILE A 312 -19.71 -29.20 -2.34
CA ILE A 312 -18.40 -28.58 -2.33
C ILE A 312 -17.42 -29.46 -3.12
N VAL A 313 -16.77 -28.86 -4.09
CA VAL A 313 -15.69 -29.48 -4.84
C VAL A 313 -14.39 -28.81 -4.41
N ALA A 314 -13.61 -29.52 -3.62
CA ALA A 314 -12.40 -28.96 -3.02
C ALA A 314 -11.34 -28.62 -4.06
N GLY A 315 -10.70 -27.46 -3.92
CA GLY A 315 -9.62 -27.02 -4.78
C GLY A 315 -10.02 -26.50 -6.16
N GLU A 316 -11.31 -26.31 -6.42
CA GLU A 316 -11.85 -25.80 -7.70
C GLU A 316 -12.38 -24.36 -7.55
N GLY A 317 -11.89 -23.61 -6.56
CA GLY A 317 -12.17 -22.19 -6.37
C GLY A 317 -11.12 -21.29 -7.03
N MET A 318 -11.08 -20.02 -6.61
CA MET A 318 -10.07 -19.06 -7.07
C MET A 318 -8.69 -19.35 -6.46
N PRO A 319 -7.62 -19.02 -7.18
CA PRO A 319 -6.26 -19.09 -6.63
C PRO A 319 -6.13 -18.19 -5.40
N THR A 320 -5.39 -18.65 -4.39
CA THR A 320 -5.10 -17.90 -3.19
C THR A 320 -3.68 -17.34 -3.21
N SER A 321 -3.44 -16.24 -2.50
CA SER A 321 -2.09 -15.66 -2.37
C SER A 321 -1.08 -16.60 -1.68
N SER A 322 -1.57 -17.61 -0.95
CA SER A 322 -0.74 -18.63 -0.28
C SER A 322 -0.32 -19.79 -1.21
N GLY A 323 -0.72 -19.78 -2.49
CA GLY A 323 -0.34 -20.78 -3.49
C GLY A 323 -1.27 -22.00 -3.55
N GLY A 324 -2.46 -21.92 -2.98
CA GLY A 324 -3.54 -22.92 -3.09
C GLY A 324 -4.71 -22.42 -3.91
N PHE A 325 -5.81 -23.17 -3.85
CA PHE A 325 -7.10 -22.82 -4.44
C PHE A 325 -8.18 -22.88 -3.36
N GLY A 326 -9.20 -22.03 -3.49
CA GLY A 326 -10.42 -22.16 -2.74
C GLY A 326 -11.27 -23.31 -3.26
N ASP A 327 -12.53 -23.36 -2.84
CA ASP A 327 -13.46 -24.43 -3.21
C ASP A 327 -14.51 -23.93 -4.21
N MET A 328 -15.05 -24.84 -5.02
CA MET A 328 -16.22 -24.54 -5.83
C MET A 328 -17.48 -25.09 -5.13
N ILE A 329 -18.43 -24.21 -4.88
CA ILE A 329 -19.74 -24.53 -4.29
C ILE A 329 -20.75 -24.64 -5.42
N VAL A 330 -21.19 -25.86 -5.69
CA VAL A 330 -22.21 -26.13 -6.70
C VAL A 330 -23.56 -26.16 -6.03
N ARG A 331 -24.39 -25.15 -6.29
CA ARG A 331 -25.76 -25.05 -5.81
C ARG A 331 -26.71 -25.62 -6.83
N PHE A 332 -27.54 -26.56 -6.42
CA PHE A 332 -28.48 -27.24 -7.32
C PHE A 332 -29.84 -26.56 -7.31
N GLU A 333 -30.30 -26.19 -8.49
CA GLU A 333 -31.67 -25.74 -8.71
C GLU A 333 -32.44 -26.82 -9.47
N VAL A 334 -33.53 -27.32 -8.88
CA VAL A 334 -34.37 -28.30 -9.53
C VAL A 334 -35.38 -27.59 -10.41
N ASP A 335 -35.38 -27.94 -11.70
CA ASP A 335 -36.33 -27.45 -12.68
C ASP A 335 -37.54 -28.40 -12.73
N TYR A 336 -38.67 -27.91 -12.26
CA TYR A 336 -39.92 -28.68 -12.24
C TYR A 336 -40.68 -28.50 -13.54
N PRO A 337 -41.19 -29.59 -14.13
CA PRO A 337 -41.98 -29.47 -15.34
C PRO A 337 -43.30 -28.73 -15.06
N SER A 338 -43.62 -27.76 -15.92
CA SER A 338 -44.83 -26.95 -15.78
C SER A 338 -46.14 -27.73 -15.94
N LYS A 339 -46.07 -28.88 -16.64
CA LYS A 339 -47.24 -29.81 -16.83
C LYS A 339 -46.74 -31.25 -16.86
N LEU A 340 -47.55 -32.17 -16.31
CA LEU A 340 -47.33 -33.60 -16.34
C LEU A 340 -48.41 -34.26 -17.23
N THR A 341 -48.00 -35.26 -17.99
CA THR A 341 -48.94 -36.11 -18.73
C THR A 341 -49.77 -36.97 -17.79
N THR A 342 -50.92 -37.48 -18.22
CA THR A 342 -51.80 -38.36 -17.42
C THR A 342 -51.04 -39.60 -16.95
N GLU A 343 -50.19 -40.18 -17.80
CA GLU A 343 -49.37 -41.35 -17.50
C GLU A 343 -48.32 -41.02 -16.39
N GLN A 344 -47.62 -39.87 -16.50
CA GLN A 344 -46.66 -39.44 -15.50
C GLN A 344 -47.34 -39.21 -14.14
N GLN A 345 -48.54 -38.62 -14.12
CA GLN A 345 -49.31 -38.43 -12.92
C GLN A 345 -49.69 -39.75 -12.24
N GLN A 346 -50.07 -40.76 -13.02
CA GLN A 346 -50.39 -42.10 -12.51
C GLN A 346 -49.16 -42.79 -11.91
N VAL A 347 -48.01 -42.74 -12.59
CA VAL A 347 -46.77 -43.35 -12.10
C VAL A 347 -46.32 -42.67 -10.79
N ILE A 348 -46.37 -41.34 -10.69
CA ILE A 348 -46.02 -40.62 -9.47
C ILE A 348 -46.95 -40.99 -8.32
N LYS A 349 -48.30 -41.06 -8.57
CA LYS A 349 -49.25 -41.46 -7.56
C LYS A 349 -49.00 -42.86 -7.02
N THR A 350 -48.55 -43.77 -7.88
CA THR A 350 -48.27 -45.16 -7.50
C THR A 350 -46.93 -45.29 -6.77
N ALA A 351 -45.90 -44.54 -7.21
CA ALA A 351 -44.55 -44.59 -6.64
C ALA A 351 -44.46 -43.95 -5.27
N PHE A 352 -45.17 -42.85 -5.05
CA PHE A 352 -45.14 -42.07 -3.81
C PHE A 352 -46.44 -42.25 -3.00
N VAL A 353 -46.77 -43.48 -2.66
CA VAL A 353 -47.84 -43.76 -1.71
C VAL A 353 -47.40 -43.34 -0.31
N PRO A 354 -48.15 -42.48 0.40
CA PRO A 354 -47.75 -42.09 1.76
C PRO A 354 -47.71 -43.35 2.64
N SER A 355 -46.52 -43.60 3.22
CA SER A 355 -46.41 -44.67 4.23
C SER A 355 -47.36 -44.33 5.38
N ARG A 356 -48.33 -45.24 5.64
CA ARG A 356 -49.20 -45.13 6.82
C ARG A 356 -48.26 -45.01 8.04
N GLN A 357 -48.29 -43.84 8.70
CA GLN A 357 -47.72 -43.74 10.02
C GLN A 357 -48.50 -44.71 10.93
N SER A 358 -47.82 -45.77 11.33
CA SER A 358 -48.26 -46.69 12.40
C SER A 358 -47.84 -46.11 13.75
#